data_337c300b3a1b3b372996e9c2eaf0d532
#
_entry.id   337c300b3a1b3b372996e9c2eaf0d532
#
_cell.length_a   1.000
_cell.length_b   1.000
_cell.length_c   1.000
_cell.angle_alpha   90.00
_cell.angle_beta   90.00
_cell.angle_gamma   90.00
#
_symmetry.space_group_name_H-M   'P 1'
#
loop_
_entity.id
_entity.type
_entity.pdbx_description
1 polymer ?
#
loop_
_entity_poly.entity_id
_entity_poly.type
_entity_poly.pdbx_seq_one_letter_code
_entity_poly.pdbx_strand_id
1 'polypeptide(L)'
;MSRKQNYNEQESNNENANKNLLGKLLGKKRNEDESKEKENDNQNLEKRSTSEDMDENKENYIIGKINIHYASSLDKIINSYENMKKEQNKLDDIITEKGNEEEIQNCEIYINNKKIDFSYEYNFQEVGIYTIKYVFKTPLTSANSLFAYCYTLTSLDFSHFNTQNITDAECMLYNCISLKSLDLTNFKTDYITNMDSMFGNCSSLTSLDLSNFNTEKVISMKNMFFNCKSLISLNVSSFNTENVVNMEFMFSGCKSLGSLDVSNFNTKNLNKMKFMFYECNSLSSLNISNFNLQNATDMEYTFSNCKSLKSLDLSNLDTSNVVNMGYLFYGCCDISLLNLTNFHTQNVNKMQHMFHGCESLTSLNLSSFNTIKSDNMESMFSGCKRLTYLDLSNFDPSNVNNMKSMFCDCKSLISINLSNFNTKNVNSMYNMFKGCKSLLSLDLSKFNVEKVKSMKEMFSSCESLLSLNLSNFNFQNETQFGYMFSDCYSLLSLKLNLNSISITNFPNTFKNCNSLIISEVFIK
;
A
#
# COMPACT_ATOMS: atom_id res chain seq x y z
N MET A 1 -8.22 18.17 7.47
CA MET A 1 -9.31 17.49 8.20
C MET A 1 -10.23 16.67 7.28
N SER A 2 -10.60 17.12 6.07
CA SER A 2 -11.55 16.39 5.18
C SER A 2 -11.03 15.06 4.57
N ARG A 3 -9.71 14.82 4.51
CA ARG A 3 -9.14 13.56 3.98
C ARG A 3 -9.10 12.40 5.00
N LYS A 4 -9.17 12.68 6.30
CA LYS A 4 -9.22 11.65 7.35
C LYS A 4 -10.62 11.07 7.55
N GLN A 5 -11.67 11.84 7.28
CA GLN A 5 -13.05 11.36 7.40
C GLN A 5 -13.43 10.34 6.31
N ASN A 6 -12.98 10.54 5.06
CA ASN A 6 -13.25 9.57 3.98
C ASN A 6 -12.48 8.24 4.13
N TYR A 7 -11.43 8.21 4.94
CA TYR A 7 -10.66 6.99 5.21
C TYR A 7 -11.44 6.05 6.15
N ASN A 8 -12.09 6.62 7.18
CA ASN A 8 -12.80 5.83 8.20
C ASN A 8 -14.14 5.26 7.70
N GLU A 9 -14.85 5.94 6.77
CA GLU A 9 -16.10 5.43 6.20
C GLU A 9 -15.90 4.27 5.21
N GLN A 10 -14.75 4.20 4.53
CA GLN A 10 -14.44 3.06 3.66
C GLN A 10 -13.97 1.82 4.44
N GLU A 11 -13.38 1.98 5.62
CA GLU A 11 -12.97 0.85 6.46
C GLU A 11 -14.18 0.10 7.05
N SER A 12 -15.20 0.80 7.54
CA SER A 12 -16.39 0.17 8.14
C SER A 12 -17.22 -0.68 7.16
N ASN A 13 -17.29 -0.29 5.90
CA ASN A 13 -18.01 -1.04 4.87
C ASN A 13 -17.25 -2.29 4.38
N ASN A 14 -15.90 -2.31 4.54
CA ASN A 14 -15.06 -3.42 4.13
C ASN A 14 -14.97 -4.53 5.19
N GLU A 15 -15.09 -4.21 6.48
CA GLU A 15 -15.09 -5.21 7.57
C GLU A 15 -16.32 -6.13 7.50
N ASN A 16 -17.48 -5.59 7.15
CA ASN A 16 -18.70 -6.40 7.01
C ASN A 16 -18.68 -7.35 5.81
N ALA A 17 -17.95 -7.02 4.74
CA ALA A 17 -17.76 -7.91 3.60
C ALA A 17 -16.83 -9.10 3.95
N ASN A 18 -15.81 -8.87 4.79
CA ASN A 18 -14.89 -9.92 5.25
C ASN A 18 -15.56 -10.92 6.20
N LYS A 19 -16.41 -10.45 7.12
CA LYS A 19 -17.16 -11.34 8.04
C LYS A 19 -18.09 -12.30 7.28
N ASN A 20 -18.71 -11.84 6.19
CA ASN A 20 -19.54 -12.67 5.33
C ASN A 20 -18.74 -13.68 4.49
N LEU A 21 -17.50 -13.35 4.09
CA LEU A 21 -16.62 -14.25 3.37
C LEU A 21 -16.04 -15.33 4.31
N LEU A 22 -15.68 -14.93 5.52
CA LEU A 22 -15.20 -15.82 6.59
C LEU A 22 -16.26 -16.87 6.96
N GLY A 23 -17.51 -16.44 7.15
CA GLY A 23 -18.63 -17.34 7.44
C GLY A 23 -18.93 -18.32 6.30
N LYS A 24 -18.74 -17.91 5.05
CA LYS A 24 -18.91 -18.80 3.88
C LYS A 24 -17.77 -19.80 3.68
N LEU A 25 -16.54 -19.43 4.03
CA LEU A 25 -15.37 -20.33 3.94
C LEU A 25 -15.37 -21.37 5.07
N LEU A 26 -15.73 -20.97 6.28
CA LEU A 26 -15.84 -21.87 7.43
C LEU A 26 -17.06 -22.80 7.34
N GLY A 27 -18.18 -22.30 6.78
CA GLY A 27 -19.40 -23.10 6.58
C GLY A 27 -19.28 -24.16 5.49
N LYS A 28 -18.47 -23.93 4.44
CA LYS A 28 -18.25 -24.92 3.38
C LYS A 28 -17.36 -26.10 3.81
N LYS A 29 -16.40 -25.90 4.72
CA LYS A 29 -15.55 -27.00 5.23
C LYS A 29 -16.29 -27.94 6.19
N ARG A 30 -17.35 -27.49 6.88
CA ARG A 30 -18.12 -28.35 7.79
C ARG A 30 -19.03 -29.36 7.08
N ASN A 31 -19.43 -29.10 5.85
CA ASN A 31 -20.38 -29.97 5.13
C ASN A 31 -19.70 -31.04 4.25
N GLU A 32 -18.38 -31.00 4.05
CA GLU A 32 -17.66 -32.01 3.26
C GLU A 32 -16.98 -33.10 4.09
N ASP A 33 -16.71 -32.86 5.37
CA ASP A 33 -16.04 -33.84 6.27
C ASP A 33 -17.00 -34.76 7.04
N GLU A 34 -18.32 -34.47 7.10
CA GLU A 34 -19.27 -35.34 7.81
C GLU A 34 -19.81 -36.53 7.00
N SER A 35 -19.43 -36.70 5.73
CA SER A 35 -19.98 -37.78 4.88
C SER A 35 -19.04 -38.94 4.55
N LYS A 36 -17.82 -39.01 5.11
CA LYS A 36 -16.85 -40.09 4.79
C LYS A 36 -16.24 -40.84 5.97
N GLU A 37 -16.65 -40.60 7.20
CA GLU A 37 -16.14 -41.33 8.36
C GLU A 37 -17.25 -42.02 9.15
N LYS A 38 -17.95 -42.95 8.52
CA LYS A 38 -18.72 -43.98 9.22
C LYS A 38 -18.62 -45.30 8.47
N GLU A 39 -17.43 -45.89 8.52
CA GLU A 39 -17.23 -47.35 8.40
C GLU A 39 -15.73 -47.64 8.47
N ASN A 40 -15.36 -48.36 9.50
CA ASN A 40 -14.07 -48.93 9.89
C ASN A 40 -13.28 -48.08 10.91
N ASP A 41 -13.47 -48.49 12.20
CA ASP A 41 -12.36 -48.82 13.09
C ASP A 41 -12.85 -49.09 14.52
N ASN A 42 -13.44 -50.26 14.69
CA ASN A 42 -13.40 -50.95 15.96
C ASN A 42 -12.29 -52.00 15.85
N GLN A 43 -11.05 -51.62 16.17
CA GLN A 43 -9.95 -52.48 16.64
C GLN A 43 -8.62 -51.76 16.49
N ASN A 44 -8.22 -51.01 17.50
CA ASN A 44 -6.83 -50.71 17.91
C ASN A 44 -6.76 -49.48 18.84
N LEU A 45 -7.54 -49.50 19.88
CA LEU A 45 -7.40 -48.61 21.04
C LEU A 45 -6.74 -49.37 22.17
N GLU A 46 -5.47 -49.74 22.00
CA GLU A 46 -4.56 -50.00 23.12
C GLU A 46 -3.11 -49.86 22.63
N LYS A 47 -2.36 -48.96 23.27
CA LYS A 47 -0.93 -48.69 23.15
C LYS A 47 -0.52 -47.59 22.15
N ARG A 48 -0.73 -46.37 22.57
CA ARG A 48 0.27 -45.27 22.44
C ARG A 48 -0.05 -44.18 23.46
N SER A 49 0.11 -44.48 24.74
CA SER A 49 0.33 -43.47 25.78
C SER A 49 1.84 -43.24 25.85
N THR A 50 2.34 -42.32 25.07
CA THR A 50 3.53 -41.59 25.48
C THR A 50 3.00 -40.24 25.98
N SER A 51 2.82 -40.20 27.29
CA SER A 51 2.70 -39.01 28.08
C SER A 51 3.90 -38.10 27.76
N GLU A 52 3.72 -37.07 26.96
CA GLU A 52 4.48 -35.86 27.21
C GLU A 52 3.95 -35.34 28.54
N ASP A 53 4.69 -35.62 29.62
CA ASP A 53 4.47 -35.04 30.93
C ASP A 53 4.38 -33.51 30.75
N MET A 54 3.16 -32.98 30.77
CA MET A 54 2.92 -31.56 30.99
C MET A 54 3.47 -31.30 32.40
N ASP A 55 4.65 -30.69 32.46
CA ASP A 55 5.25 -30.17 33.67
C ASP A 55 4.32 -29.05 34.21
N GLU A 56 3.32 -29.44 35.02
CA GLU A 56 2.29 -28.56 35.61
C GLU A 56 2.89 -27.46 36.51
N ASN A 57 4.24 -27.44 36.68
CA ASN A 57 4.95 -26.50 37.55
C ASN A 57 5.76 -25.43 36.80
N LYS A 58 5.69 -25.33 35.47
CA LYS A 58 6.45 -24.32 34.76
C LYS A 58 5.69 -23.01 34.79
N GLU A 59 6.22 -22.03 35.53
CA GLU A 59 5.63 -20.67 35.60
C GLU A 59 5.48 -20.05 34.23
N ASN A 60 4.28 -19.58 33.88
CA ASN A 60 3.92 -18.97 32.60
C ASN A 60 4.04 -17.45 32.70
N TYR A 61 5.09 -16.85 32.12
CA TYR A 61 5.35 -15.43 32.28
C TYR A 61 6.06 -14.79 31.08
N ILE A 62 5.94 -13.47 31.00
CA ILE A 62 6.65 -12.59 30.06
C ILE A 62 7.52 -11.62 30.85
N ILE A 63 8.74 -11.34 30.37
CA ILE A 63 9.61 -10.28 30.93
C ILE A 63 9.65 -9.10 29.97
N GLY A 64 9.28 -7.91 30.45
CA GLY A 64 9.40 -6.64 29.75
C GLY A 64 10.44 -5.71 30.41
N LYS A 65 11.07 -4.85 29.61
CA LYS A 65 11.86 -3.71 30.11
C LYS A 65 11.27 -2.43 29.59
N ILE A 66 11.09 -1.47 30.49
CA ILE A 66 10.57 -0.14 30.21
C ILE A 66 11.66 0.88 30.54
N ASN A 67 11.81 1.90 29.69
CA ASN A 67 12.73 3.01 29.93
C ASN A 67 11.94 4.29 30.16
N ILE A 68 12.01 4.80 31.40
CA ILE A 68 11.31 6.00 31.84
C ILE A 68 12.24 7.20 31.74
N HIS A 69 11.81 8.19 30.96
CA HIS A 69 12.59 9.39 30.68
C HIS A 69 12.23 10.60 31.55
N TYR A 70 11.03 10.58 32.15
CA TYR A 70 10.53 11.66 33.00
C TYR A 70 10.01 11.11 34.32
N ALA A 71 10.42 11.71 35.44
CA ALA A 71 9.90 11.34 36.75
C ALA A 71 8.40 11.65 36.88
N SER A 72 7.71 10.85 37.65
CA SER A 72 6.24 10.93 37.84
C SER A 72 5.44 10.78 36.56
N SER A 73 5.96 9.99 35.60
CA SER A 73 5.22 9.66 34.37
C SER A 73 4.25 8.50 34.60
N LEU A 74 3.04 8.67 34.08
CA LEU A 74 2.04 7.61 33.99
C LEU A 74 2.19 6.91 32.64
N ASP A 75 2.68 5.67 32.66
CA ASP A 75 2.98 4.90 31.45
C ASP A 75 2.19 3.62 31.39
N LYS A 76 1.72 3.29 30.18
CA LYS A 76 1.04 2.02 29.91
C LYS A 76 2.05 0.88 29.97
N ILE A 77 1.70 -0.15 30.75
CA ILE A 77 2.56 -1.31 30.97
C ILE A 77 1.99 -2.60 30.36
N ILE A 78 0.66 -2.70 30.24
CA ILE A 78 -0.08 -3.79 29.60
C ILE A 78 -1.37 -3.25 29.02
N ASN A 79 -2.05 -3.99 28.15
CA ASN A 79 -3.34 -3.57 27.59
C ASN A 79 -4.27 -4.77 27.36
N SER A 80 -5.51 -4.53 27.00
CA SER A 80 -6.48 -5.49 26.52
C SER A 80 -7.24 -4.93 25.32
N TYR A 81 -7.93 -5.80 24.60
CA TYR A 81 -8.77 -5.40 23.50
C TYR A 81 -9.86 -4.39 23.93
N GLU A 82 -10.53 -4.67 25.03
CA GLU A 82 -11.60 -3.83 25.55
C GLU A 82 -11.09 -2.47 26.04
N ASN A 83 -9.94 -2.48 26.75
CA ASN A 83 -9.33 -1.23 27.21
C ASN A 83 -8.87 -0.37 26.02
N MET A 84 -8.28 -0.97 25.00
CA MET A 84 -7.90 -0.27 23.79
C MET A 84 -9.11 0.33 23.07
N LYS A 85 -10.23 -0.38 22.97
CA LYS A 85 -11.47 0.14 22.36
C LYS A 85 -12.05 1.33 23.13
N LYS A 86 -12.08 1.25 24.47
CA LYS A 86 -12.53 2.35 25.35
C LYS A 86 -11.71 3.62 25.10
N GLU A 87 -10.38 3.50 25.00
CA GLU A 87 -9.47 4.63 24.76
C GLU A 87 -9.66 5.29 23.38
N GLN A 88 -10.02 4.52 22.37
CA GLN A 88 -10.25 5.04 21.02
C GLN A 88 -11.63 5.67 20.82
N ASN A 89 -12.48 5.76 21.85
CA ASN A 89 -13.87 6.23 21.77
C ASN A 89 -14.71 5.50 20.69
N LYS A 90 -14.40 4.25 20.40
CA LYS A 90 -15.19 3.39 19.49
C LYS A 90 -16.23 2.58 20.30
N LEU A 91 -17.06 3.26 21.07
CA LEU A 91 -17.99 2.67 22.02
C LEU A 91 -19.26 2.05 21.38
N ASP A 92 -19.51 2.28 20.09
CA ASP A 92 -20.82 1.99 19.47
C ASP A 92 -20.89 0.71 18.63
N ASP A 93 -19.82 -0.03 18.43
CA ASP A 93 -19.90 -1.33 17.77
C ASP A 93 -20.20 -2.41 18.80
N ILE A 94 -21.33 -3.07 18.66
CA ILE A 94 -21.77 -4.23 19.46
C ILE A 94 -20.58 -5.20 19.53
N ILE A 95 -20.03 -5.38 20.74
CA ILE A 95 -18.96 -6.35 21.02
C ILE A 95 -19.54 -7.74 20.79
N THR A 96 -19.40 -8.26 19.57
CA THR A 96 -19.85 -9.61 19.20
C THR A 96 -18.75 -10.65 19.41
N GLU A 97 -17.51 -10.22 19.62
CA GLU A 97 -16.37 -11.10 19.88
C GLU A 97 -16.01 -11.08 21.36
N LYS A 98 -15.72 -12.27 21.90
CA LYS A 98 -15.28 -12.43 23.28
C LYS A 98 -13.90 -11.82 23.43
N GLY A 99 -13.79 -10.70 24.15
CA GLY A 99 -12.52 -10.05 24.43
C GLY A 99 -11.65 -10.85 25.42
N ASN A 100 -10.47 -10.33 25.70
CA ASN A 100 -9.47 -10.97 26.58
C ASN A 100 -9.28 -10.23 27.91
N GLU A 101 -10.13 -9.26 28.23
CA GLU A 101 -9.96 -8.41 29.42
C GLU A 101 -9.94 -9.22 30.71
N GLU A 102 -10.83 -10.20 30.87
CA GLU A 102 -10.90 -11.06 32.05
C GLU A 102 -9.63 -11.91 32.22
N GLU A 103 -9.10 -12.45 31.12
CA GLU A 103 -7.86 -13.26 31.14
C GLU A 103 -6.66 -12.38 31.53
N ILE A 104 -6.59 -11.16 31.00
CA ILE A 104 -5.48 -10.23 31.26
C ILE A 104 -5.54 -9.65 32.66
N GLN A 105 -6.72 -9.32 33.19
CA GLN A 105 -6.88 -8.81 34.56
C GLN A 105 -6.46 -9.84 35.63
N ASN A 106 -6.44 -11.13 35.31
CA ASN A 106 -5.91 -12.19 36.18
C ASN A 106 -4.38 -12.30 36.15
N CYS A 107 -3.68 -11.46 35.38
CA CYS A 107 -2.22 -11.41 35.35
C CYS A 107 -1.64 -10.78 36.62
N GLU A 108 -0.66 -11.43 37.24
CA GLU A 108 0.12 -10.84 38.32
C GLU A 108 1.28 -10.03 37.75
N ILE A 109 1.45 -8.78 38.20
CA ILE A 109 2.47 -7.87 37.69
C ILE A 109 3.49 -7.57 38.79
N TYR A 110 4.77 -7.70 38.43
CA TYR A 110 5.89 -7.37 39.31
C TYR A 110 6.77 -6.34 38.64
N ILE A 111 7.06 -5.22 39.32
CA ILE A 111 7.99 -4.18 38.88
C ILE A 111 9.24 -4.25 39.75
N ASN A 112 10.43 -4.50 39.16
CA ASN A 112 11.68 -4.74 39.88
C ASN A 112 11.51 -5.74 41.04
N ASN A 113 10.85 -6.88 40.77
CA ASN A 113 10.51 -7.96 41.70
C ASN A 113 9.50 -7.59 42.82
N LYS A 114 8.92 -6.40 42.81
CA LYS A 114 7.87 -6.01 43.74
C LYS A 114 6.51 -6.18 43.08
N LYS A 115 5.64 -7.02 43.68
CA LYS A 115 4.26 -7.20 43.24
C LYS A 115 3.47 -5.91 43.37
N ILE A 116 2.68 -5.59 42.36
CA ILE A 116 1.71 -4.48 42.37
C ILE A 116 0.30 -5.02 42.14
N ASP A 117 -0.71 -4.23 42.47
CA ASP A 117 -2.07 -4.50 42.05
C ASP A 117 -2.17 -4.36 40.53
N PHE A 118 -3.07 -5.15 39.92
CA PHE A 118 -3.26 -5.08 38.47
C PHE A 118 -3.64 -3.65 38.05
N SER A 119 -2.94 -3.14 37.05
CA SER A 119 -3.25 -1.87 36.39
C SER A 119 -2.77 -1.90 34.94
N TYR A 120 -3.48 -1.24 34.04
CA TYR A 120 -3.03 -1.02 32.65
C TYR A 120 -1.89 0.01 32.59
N GLU A 121 -1.83 0.92 33.55
CA GLU A 121 -0.84 1.99 33.62
C GLU A 121 -0.19 2.03 35.01
N TYR A 122 1.05 2.50 35.06
CA TYR A 122 1.79 2.64 36.32
C TYR A 122 2.48 4.00 36.37
N ASN A 123 2.43 4.66 37.54
CA ASN A 123 3.06 5.94 37.78
C ASN A 123 4.49 5.74 38.28
N PHE A 124 5.47 5.85 37.38
CA PHE A 124 6.89 5.70 37.70
C PHE A 124 7.43 6.98 38.34
N GLN A 125 7.86 6.90 39.59
CA GLN A 125 8.33 8.07 40.38
C GLN A 125 9.70 8.58 39.96
N GLU A 126 10.55 7.71 39.37
CA GLU A 126 11.93 8.05 39.04
C GLU A 126 12.22 7.69 37.57
N VAL A 127 13.19 8.41 36.99
CA VAL A 127 13.72 8.05 35.65
C VAL A 127 14.58 6.80 35.76
N GLY A 128 14.59 5.97 34.70
CA GLY A 128 15.43 4.78 34.68
C GLY A 128 14.80 3.59 33.93
N ILE A 129 15.50 2.47 33.99
CA ILE A 129 15.06 1.23 33.39
C ILE A 129 14.40 0.34 34.44
N TYR A 130 13.18 -0.07 34.18
CA TYR A 130 12.43 -0.97 35.04
C TYR A 130 12.23 -2.32 34.35
N THR A 131 12.36 -3.41 35.11
CA THR A 131 12.00 -4.76 34.67
C THR A 131 10.60 -5.09 35.18
N ILE A 132 9.73 -5.52 34.28
CA ILE A 132 8.36 -5.93 34.59
C ILE A 132 8.22 -7.41 34.26
N LYS A 133 7.73 -8.19 35.24
CA LYS A 133 7.35 -9.59 35.03
C LYS A 133 5.83 -9.69 35.05
N TYR A 134 5.27 -10.29 34.02
CA TYR A 134 3.84 -10.56 33.85
C TYR A 134 3.61 -12.04 34.01
N VAL A 135 2.94 -12.49 35.06
CA VAL A 135 2.69 -13.90 35.36
C VAL A 135 1.23 -14.23 35.09
N PHE A 136 1.00 -15.12 34.15
CA PHE A 136 -0.34 -15.57 33.75
C PHE A 136 -0.65 -16.90 34.41
N LYS A 137 -1.64 -16.94 35.30
CA LYS A 137 -2.05 -18.14 36.02
C LYS A 137 -2.73 -19.16 35.12
N THR A 138 -3.40 -18.69 34.09
CA THR A 138 -4.05 -19.48 33.05
C THR A 138 -3.48 -19.11 31.68
N PRO A 139 -3.30 -20.06 30.74
CA PRO A 139 -2.91 -19.75 29.39
C PRO A 139 -3.93 -18.84 28.73
N LEU A 140 -3.47 -17.77 28.03
CA LEU A 140 -4.34 -16.89 27.27
C LEU A 140 -4.92 -17.61 26.05
N THR A 141 -6.15 -17.29 25.71
CA THR A 141 -6.81 -17.72 24.46
C THR A 141 -6.73 -16.65 23.37
N SER A 142 -6.52 -15.38 23.77
CA SER A 142 -6.30 -14.25 22.86
C SER A 142 -5.19 -13.34 23.40
N ALA A 143 -4.24 -12.98 22.52
CA ALA A 143 -3.22 -11.98 22.77
C ALA A 143 -3.57 -10.63 22.12
N ASN A 144 -4.84 -10.45 21.69
CA ASN A 144 -5.27 -9.21 21.05
C ASN A 144 -4.96 -8.01 21.95
N SER A 145 -4.24 -7.05 21.40
CA SER A 145 -3.87 -5.79 22.05
C SER A 145 -3.03 -5.89 23.33
N LEU A 146 -2.45 -7.05 23.65
CA LEU A 146 -1.80 -7.36 24.95
C LEU A 146 -0.80 -6.30 25.43
N PHE A 147 -0.01 -5.71 24.52
CA PHE A 147 0.92 -4.61 24.79
C PHE A 147 0.69 -3.40 23.89
N ALA A 148 -0.49 -3.30 23.27
CA ALA A 148 -0.79 -2.17 22.39
C ALA A 148 -0.63 -0.83 23.13
N TYR A 149 0.07 0.12 22.46
CA TYR A 149 0.36 1.47 23.01
C TYR A 149 1.29 1.52 24.23
N CYS A 150 2.02 0.45 24.54
CA CYS A 150 3.08 0.49 25.54
C CYS A 150 4.32 1.20 24.97
N TYR A 151 4.23 2.55 24.89
CA TYR A 151 5.18 3.39 24.17
C TYR A 151 6.61 3.35 24.71
N THR A 152 6.77 3.13 26.02
CA THR A 152 8.05 3.16 26.74
C THR A 152 8.70 1.78 26.84
N LEU A 153 8.02 0.74 26.36
CA LEU A 153 8.50 -0.64 26.34
C LEU A 153 9.68 -0.78 25.38
N THR A 154 10.83 -1.25 25.87
CA THR A 154 12.08 -1.35 25.09
C THR A 154 12.48 -2.78 24.73
N SER A 155 12.06 -3.77 25.52
CA SER A 155 12.24 -5.18 25.18
C SER A 155 11.15 -6.06 25.78
N LEU A 156 10.87 -7.18 25.11
CA LEU A 156 10.02 -8.26 25.58
C LEU A 156 10.68 -9.61 25.32
N ASP A 157 10.56 -10.50 26.31
CA ASP A 157 11.01 -11.89 26.26
C ASP A 157 9.82 -12.81 26.52
N PHE A 158 9.43 -13.58 25.50
CA PHE A 158 8.35 -14.54 25.52
C PHE A 158 8.85 -16.00 25.72
N SER A 159 10.12 -16.20 26.04
CA SER A 159 10.72 -17.54 26.12
C SER A 159 10.05 -18.47 27.15
N HIS A 160 9.34 -17.88 28.14
CA HIS A 160 8.62 -18.60 29.19
C HIS A 160 7.09 -18.47 29.08
N PHE A 161 6.59 -17.97 27.94
CA PHE A 161 5.17 -17.72 27.76
C PHE A 161 4.50 -18.83 26.96
N ASN A 162 3.42 -19.41 27.51
CA ASN A 162 2.65 -20.44 26.84
C ASN A 162 1.63 -19.83 25.87
N THR A 163 1.82 -20.06 24.59
CA THR A 163 1.00 -19.51 23.51
C THR A 163 0.13 -20.55 22.81
N GLN A 164 0.08 -21.79 23.32
CA GLN A 164 -0.58 -22.92 22.65
C GLN A 164 -2.09 -22.74 22.41
N ASN A 165 -2.77 -21.90 23.21
CA ASN A 165 -4.20 -21.67 23.09
C ASN A 165 -4.55 -20.35 22.37
N ILE A 166 -3.55 -19.58 21.96
CA ILE A 166 -3.78 -18.26 21.34
C ILE A 166 -4.29 -18.46 19.92
N THR A 167 -5.47 -17.89 19.65
CA THR A 167 -6.12 -17.92 18.34
C THR A 167 -6.11 -16.58 17.63
N ASP A 168 -5.87 -15.48 18.37
CA ASP A 168 -5.88 -14.11 17.88
C ASP A 168 -4.69 -13.31 18.44
N ALA A 169 -3.91 -12.68 17.57
CA ALA A 169 -2.77 -11.83 17.89
C ALA A 169 -2.89 -10.42 17.28
N GLU A 170 -4.13 -10.00 16.95
CA GLU A 170 -4.38 -8.67 16.41
C GLU A 170 -3.85 -7.58 17.35
N CYS A 171 -3.14 -6.60 16.79
CA CYS A 171 -2.60 -5.46 17.54
C CYS A 171 -1.73 -5.82 18.76
N MET A 172 -1.24 -7.07 18.90
CA MET A 172 -0.56 -7.53 20.12
C MET A 172 0.54 -6.58 20.61
N LEU A 173 1.34 -6.02 19.69
CA LEU A 173 2.44 -5.08 19.95
C LEU A 173 2.23 -3.74 19.23
N TYR A 174 1.01 -3.43 18.82
CA TYR A 174 0.72 -2.23 18.05
C TYR A 174 1.13 -0.95 18.81
N ASN A 175 1.88 -0.07 18.12
CA ASN A 175 2.39 1.17 18.72
C ASN A 175 3.41 1.00 19.88
N CYS A 176 4.10 -0.12 19.99
CA CYS A 176 5.27 -0.26 20.85
C CYS A 176 6.46 0.48 20.22
N ILE A 177 6.40 1.81 20.16
CA ILE A 177 7.32 2.64 19.36
C ILE A 177 8.78 2.59 19.82
N SER A 178 9.03 2.29 21.10
CA SER A 178 10.38 2.21 21.68
C SER A 178 10.94 0.79 21.70
N LEU A 179 10.17 -0.23 21.25
CA LEU A 179 10.58 -1.64 21.28
C LEU A 179 11.79 -1.86 20.34
N LYS A 180 12.91 -2.33 20.91
CA LYS A 180 14.18 -2.55 20.21
C LYS A 180 14.54 -4.02 20.09
N SER A 181 14.15 -4.84 21.07
CA SER A 181 14.42 -6.26 21.07
C SER A 181 13.18 -7.05 21.49
N LEU A 182 13.01 -8.20 20.86
CA LEU A 182 11.87 -9.06 21.03
C LEU A 182 12.32 -10.50 20.87
N ASP A 183 12.15 -11.31 21.93
CA ASP A 183 12.42 -12.76 21.89
C ASP A 183 11.10 -13.51 21.71
N LEU A 184 10.93 -14.11 20.55
CA LEU A 184 9.78 -14.93 20.16
C LEU A 184 10.15 -16.40 19.96
N THR A 185 11.30 -16.86 20.45
CA THR A 185 11.85 -18.20 20.18
C THR A 185 10.86 -19.32 20.51
N ASN A 186 10.08 -19.17 21.61
CA ASN A 186 9.08 -20.15 22.03
C ASN A 186 7.64 -19.74 21.69
N PHE A 187 7.44 -18.65 20.93
CA PHE A 187 6.11 -18.18 20.57
C PHE A 187 5.49 -19.08 19.48
N LYS A 188 4.54 -19.94 19.86
CA LYS A 188 3.83 -20.84 18.95
C LYS A 188 2.63 -20.13 18.33
N THR A 189 2.41 -20.33 17.04
CA THR A 189 1.36 -19.65 16.28
C THR A 189 0.40 -20.60 15.55
N ASP A 190 0.43 -21.90 15.92
CA ASP A 190 -0.28 -22.97 15.21
C ASP A 190 -1.81 -22.82 15.15
N TYR A 191 -2.37 -22.02 16.04
CA TYR A 191 -3.82 -21.78 16.11
C TYR A 191 -4.23 -20.34 15.80
N ILE A 192 -3.27 -19.45 15.52
CA ILE A 192 -3.55 -18.05 15.23
C ILE A 192 -4.17 -17.93 13.84
N THR A 193 -5.31 -17.24 13.78
CA THR A 193 -6.05 -16.97 12.53
C THR A 193 -5.95 -15.51 12.09
N ASN A 194 -5.64 -14.58 13.01
CA ASN A 194 -5.55 -13.15 12.77
C ASN A 194 -4.23 -12.58 13.32
N MET A 195 -3.44 -11.97 12.44
CA MET A 195 -2.18 -11.28 12.78
C MET A 195 -2.21 -9.80 12.34
N ASP A 196 -3.40 -9.22 12.21
CA ASP A 196 -3.55 -7.83 11.78
C ASP A 196 -2.84 -6.88 12.76
N SER A 197 -2.01 -6.00 12.22
CA SER A 197 -1.28 -4.99 13.02
C SER A 197 -0.40 -5.53 14.15
N MET A 198 -0.07 -6.84 14.18
CA MET A 198 0.63 -7.48 15.31
C MET A 198 1.89 -6.72 15.74
N PHE A 199 2.69 -6.23 14.78
CA PHE A 199 3.89 -5.43 15.00
C PHE A 199 3.76 -3.99 14.47
N GLY A 200 2.55 -3.55 14.14
CA GLY A 200 2.30 -2.24 13.55
C GLY A 200 2.86 -1.11 14.41
N ASN A 201 3.58 -0.16 13.79
CA ASN A 201 4.24 0.97 14.45
C ASN A 201 5.33 0.60 15.50
N CYS A 202 5.90 -0.61 15.48
CA CYS A 202 7.13 -0.92 16.23
C CYS A 202 8.33 -0.20 15.59
N SER A 203 8.32 1.13 15.64
CA SER A 203 9.19 1.98 14.82
C SER A 203 10.68 1.95 15.19
N SER A 204 11.03 1.45 16.38
CA SER A 204 12.43 1.29 16.83
C SER A 204 13.00 -0.12 16.62
N LEU A 205 12.18 -1.08 16.20
CA LEU A 205 12.62 -2.46 15.97
C LEU A 205 13.50 -2.52 14.72
N THR A 206 14.72 -3.06 14.85
CA THR A 206 15.71 -3.07 13.76
C THR A 206 15.80 -4.43 13.06
N SER A 207 15.47 -5.51 13.76
CA SER A 207 15.45 -6.85 13.20
C SER A 207 14.32 -7.67 13.81
N LEU A 208 13.78 -8.60 13.04
CA LEU A 208 12.74 -9.52 13.50
C LEU A 208 12.90 -10.85 12.77
N ASP A 209 13.06 -11.93 13.54
CA ASP A 209 13.10 -13.30 13.04
C ASP A 209 11.79 -14.01 13.42
N LEU A 210 11.02 -14.40 12.42
CA LEU A 210 9.75 -15.11 12.54
C LEU A 210 9.82 -16.51 11.89
N SER A 211 11.04 -17.06 11.73
CA SER A 211 11.25 -18.36 11.09
C SER A 211 10.59 -19.54 11.83
N ASN A 212 10.18 -19.33 13.09
CA ASN A 212 9.44 -20.31 13.89
C ASN A 212 7.92 -20.17 13.82
N PHE A 213 7.39 -19.16 13.08
CA PHE A 213 5.95 -18.93 12.98
C PHE A 213 5.31 -19.94 12.01
N ASN A 214 4.28 -20.62 12.46
CA ASN A 214 3.36 -21.36 11.60
C ASN A 214 2.16 -20.47 11.28
N THR A 215 2.01 -20.09 10.00
CA THR A 215 0.93 -19.19 9.56
C THR A 215 -0.12 -19.90 8.72
N GLU A 216 -0.16 -21.24 8.73
CA GLU A 216 -1.08 -22.03 7.89
C GLU A 216 -2.56 -21.66 8.10
N LYS A 217 -2.95 -21.29 9.34
CA LYS A 217 -4.33 -20.92 9.67
C LYS A 217 -4.63 -19.43 9.54
N VAL A 218 -3.62 -18.60 9.26
CA VAL A 218 -3.78 -17.15 9.21
C VAL A 218 -4.56 -16.73 7.97
N ILE A 219 -5.58 -15.91 8.18
CA ILE A 219 -6.48 -15.42 7.13
C ILE A 219 -6.20 -13.96 6.79
N SER A 220 -5.72 -13.18 7.77
CA SER A 220 -5.40 -11.76 7.59
C SER A 220 -4.07 -11.39 8.23
N MET A 221 -3.27 -10.62 7.47
CA MET A 221 -1.99 -10.03 7.88
C MET A 221 -1.97 -8.51 7.59
N LYS A 222 -3.16 -7.87 7.59
CA LYS A 222 -3.30 -6.43 7.35
C LYS A 222 -2.45 -5.64 8.34
N ASN A 223 -1.69 -4.65 7.86
CA ASN A 223 -0.82 -3.79 8.70
C ASN A 223 0.22 -4.54 9.56
N MET A 224 0.50 -5.83 9.35
CA MET A 224 1.30 -6.63 10.28
C MET A 224 2.62 -5.97 10.67
N PHE A 225 3.33 -5.34 9.70
CA PHE A 225 4.58 -4.60 9.91
C PHE A 225 4.43 -3.12 9.54
N PHE A 226 3.20 -2.61 9.53
CA PHE A 226 2.94 -1.22 9.19
C PHE A 226 3.83 -0.26 9.99
N ASN A 227 4.56 0.63 9.28
CA ASN A 227 5.37 1.68 9.90
C ASN A 227 6.51 1.19 10.83
N CYS A 228 7.00 -0.04 10.64
CA CYS A 228 8.24 -0.52 11.26
C CYS A 228 9.45 0.16 10.58
N LYS A 229 9.60 1.48 10.82
CA LYS A 229 10.48 2.37 10.05
C LYS A 229 11.95 2.01 10.12
N SER A 230 12.41 1.48 11.26
CA SER A 230 13.81 1.14 11.51
C SER A 230 14.16 -0.31 11.17
N LEU A 231 13.18 -1.12 10.72
CA LEU A 231 13.38 -2.52 10.43
C LEU A 231 14.31 -2.69 9.22
N ILE A 232 15.48 -3.27 9.45
CA ILE A 232 16.52 -3.50 8.44
C ILE A 232 16.47 -4.94 7.95
N SER A 233 16.19 -5.90 8.85
CA SER A 233 16.14 -7.32 8.58
C SER A 233 14.83 -7.93 9.08
N LEU A 234 14.15 -8.67 8.21
CA LEU A 234 12.93 -9.39 8.50
C LEU A 234 13.00 -10.78 7.88
N ASN A 235 12.86 -11.83 8.72
CA ASN A 235 12.80 -13.21 8.27
C ASN A 235 11.35 -13.73 8.35
N VAL A 236 10.74 -13.98 7.20
CA VAL A 236 9.39 -14.54 7.02
C VAL A 236 9.44 -15.84 6.20
N SER A 237 10.57 -16.53 6.21
CA SER A 237 10.80 -17.72 5.36
C SER A 237 9.88 -18.90 5.69
N SER A 238 9.31 -18.96 6.90
CA SER A 238 8.35 -19.98 7.32
C SER A 238 6.89 -19.67 6.95
N PHE A 239 6.60 -18.45 6.45
CA PHE A 239 5.21 -18.05 6.25
C PHE A 239 4.54 -18.89 5.16
N ASN A 240 3.48 -19.59 5.53
CA ASN A 240 2.50 -20.15 4.61
C ASN A 240 1.34 -19.15 4.47
N THR A 241 1.21 -18.54 3.30
CA THR A 241 0.21 -17.50 3.04
C THR A 241 -0.96 -18.00 2.19
N GLU A 242 -1.08 -19.31 2.00
CA GLU A 242 -2.10 -19.91 1.13
C GLU A 242 -3.54 -19.51 1.51
N ASN A 243 -3.83 -19.37 2.80
CA ASN A 243 -5.15 -19.01 3.29
C ASN A 243 -5.35 -17.49 3.49
N VAL A 244 -4.29 -16.69 3.28
CA VAL A 244 -4.36 -15.24 3.51
C VAL A 244 -5.13 -14.55 2.39
N VAL A 245 -6.16 -13.80 2.77
CA VAL A 245 -7.00 -13.02 1.84
C VAL A 245 -6.70 -11.52 1.89
N ASN A 246 -6.07 -11.04 2.96
CA ASN A 246 -5.80 -9.62 3.18
C ASN A 246 -4.36 -9.38 3.62
N MET A 247 -3.60 -8.63 2.79
CA MET A 247 -2.24 -8.13 3.07
C MET A 247 -2.14 -6.61 2.87
N GLU A 248 -3.29 -5.88 2.99
CA GLU A 248 -3.25 -4.42 2.88
C GLU A 248 -2.27 -3.82 3.89
N PHE A 249 -1.41 -2.90 3.42
CA PHE A 249 -0.40 -2.20 4.22
C PHE A 249 0.61 -3.12 4.95
N MET A 250 0.72 -4.41 4.63
CA MET A 250 1.52 -5.36 5.42
C MET A 250 2.94 -4.87 5.71
N PHE A 251 3.64 -4.33 4.73
CA PHE A 251 5.00 -3.79 4.85
C PHE A 251 5.06 -2.27 4.67
N SER A 252 3.91 -1.60 4.62
CA SER A 252 3.82 -0.16 4.37
C SER A 252 4.62 0.64 5.40
N GLY A 253 5.49 1.54 4.94
CA GLY A 253 6.31 2.37 5.83
C GLY A 253 7.53 1.66 6.44
N CYS A 254 7.90 0.46 6.00
CA CYS A 254 9.17 -0.21 6.36
C CYS A 254 10.34 0.46 5.64
N LYS A 255 10.66 1.71 6.02
CA LYS A 255 11.53 2.62 5.26
C LYS A 255 12.98 2.15 5.16
N SER A 256 13.48 1.42 6.16
CA SER A 256 14.86 0.97 6.24
C SER A 256 15.08 -0.45 5.69
N LEU A 257 14.01 -1.17 5.30
CA LEU A 257 14.09 -2.54 4.82
C LEU A 257 14.75 -2.57 3.44
N GLY A 258 16.01 -3.02 3.38
CA GLY A 258 16.82 -3.01 2.15
C GLY A 258 16.56 -4.19 1.23
N SER A 259 16.16 -5.32 1.80
CA SER A 259 15.78 -6.55 1.09
C SER A 259 14.67 -7.26 1.83
N LEU A 260 13.81 -7.96 1.09
CA LEU A 260 12.73 -8.76 1.63
C LEU A 260 12.53 -9.99 0.73
N ASP A 261 12.61 -11.18 1.33
CA ASP A 261 12.32 -12.43 0.62
C ASP A 261 10.88 -12.84 0.91
N VAL A 262 10.04 -12.81 -0.11
CA VAL A 262 8.64 -13.26 -0.12
C VAL A 262 8.42 -14.32 -1.20
N SER A 263 9.49 -14.99 -1.64
CA SER A 263 9.44 -16.02 -2.69
C SER A 263 8.62 -17.25 -2.30
N ASN A 264 8.40 -17.47 -0.99
CA ASN A 264 7.54 -18.51 -0.45
C ASN A 264 6.05 -18.13 -0.35
N PHE A 265 5.69 -16.87 -0.61
CA PHE A 265 4.29 -16.43 -0.48
C PHE A 265 3.42 -17.06 -1.57
N ASN A 266 2.39 -17.80 -1.15
CA ASN A 266 1.31 -18.27 -2.01
C ASN A 266 0.13 -17.31 -1.90
N THR A 267 -0.09 -16.50 -2.95
CA THR A 267 -1.10 -15.43 -2.94
C THR A 267 -2.37 -15.80 -3.72
N LYS A 268 -2.61 -17.09 -3.98
CA LYS A 268 -3.76 -17.52 -4.80
C LYS A 268 -5.13 -17.09 -4.26
N ASN A 269 -5.26 -16.90 -2.95
CA ASN A 269 -6.48 -16.45 -2.29
C ASN A 269 -6.46 -14.95 -1.94
N LEU A 270 -5.36 -14.24 -2.26
CA LEU A 270 -5.20 -12.83 -1.94
C LEU A 270 -6.19 -11.97 -2.74
N ASN A 271 -7.02 -11.24 -2.01
CA ASN A 271 -8.00 -10.30 -2.57
C ASN A 271 -7.54 -8.85 -2.41
N LYS A 272 -6.90 -8.53 -1.28
CA LYS A 272 -6.56 -7.18 -0.87
C LYS A 272 -5.06 -7.04 -0.66
N MET A 273 -4.41 -6.19 -1.50
CA MET A 273 -2.98 -5.89 -1.41
C MET A 273 -2.65 -4.39 -1.53
N LYS A 274 -3.66 -3.55 -1.42
CA LYS A 274 -3.51 -2.10 -1.46
C LYS A 274 -2.46 -1.62 -0.46
N PHE A 275 -1.53 -0.72 -0.89
CA PHE A 275 -0.43 -0.20 -0.07
C PHE A 275 0.54 -1.26 0.49
N MET A 276 0.57 -2.50 0.01
CA MET A 276 1.35 -3.58 0.64
C MET A 276 2.83 -3.22 0.86
N PHE A 277 3.48 -2.57 -0.10
CA PHE A 277 4.89 -2.14 -0.03
C PHE A 277 5.05 -0.61 -0.07
N TYR A 278 3.99 0.14 0.23
CA TYR A 278 4.01 1.61 0.21
C TYR A 278 5.12 2.18 1.11
N GLU A 279 5.91 3.12 0.58
CA GLU A 279 7.04 3.74 1.30
C GLU A 279 8.13 2.76 1.81
N CYS A 280 8.31 1.60 1.18
CA CYS A 280 9.50 0.77 1.38
C CYS A 280 10.72 1.42 0.69
N ASN A 281 11.15 2.57 1.22
CA ASN A 281 12.06 3.48 0.52
C ASN A 281 13.44 2.87 0.20
N SER A 282 13.96 1.99 1.06
CA SER A 282 15.28 1.38 0.90
C SER A 282 15.25 0.05 0.14
N LEU A 283 14.06 -0.49 -0.17
CA LEU A 283 13.92 -1.78 -0.84
C LEU A 283 14.50 -1.70 -2.24
N SER A 284 15.65 -2.37 -2.46
CA SER A 284 16.42 -2.27 -3.70
C SER A 284 16.06 -3.34 -4.71
N SER A 285 15.52 -4.46 -4.26
CA SER A 285 15.02 -5.57 -5.07
C SER A 285 13.86 -6.26 -4.39
N LEU A 286 12.93 -6.81 -5.19
CA LEU A 286 11.78 -7.56 -4.71
C LEU A 286 11.46 -8.66 -5.70
N ASN A 287 11.42 -9.91 -5.24
CA ASN A 287 11.01 -11.05 -6.05
C ASN A 287 9.59 -11.47 -5.68
N ILE A 288 8.66 -11.26 -6.59
CA ILE A 288 7.24 -11.64 -6.48
C ILE A 288 6.81 -12.54 -7.65
N SER A 289 7.76 -13.25 -8.26
CA SER A 289 7.49 -14.11 -9.41
C SER A 289 6.48 -15.24 -9.13
N ASN A 290 6.32 -15.62 -7.85
CA ASN A 290 5.37 -16.66 -7.41
C ASN A 290 3.99 -16.09 -7.00
N PHE A 291 3.80 -14.77 -7.08
CA PHE A 291 2.50 -14.19 -6.75
C PHE A 291 1.45 -14.60 -7.78
N ASN A 292 0.29 -15.00 -7.29
CA ASN A 292 -0.91 -15.22 -8.09
C ASN A 292 -1.96 -14.18 -7.69
N LEU A 293 -2.34 -13.30 -8.61
CA LEU A 293 -3.26 -12.19 -8.36
C LEU A 293 -4.65 -12.40 -8.97
N GLN A 294 -4.99 -13.64 -9.34
CA GLN A 294 -6.29 -13.95 -9.96
C GLN A 294 -7.51 -13.48 -9.15
N ASN A 295 -7.38 -13.30 -7.84
CA ASN A 295 -8.45 -12.82 -6.97
C ASN A 295 -8.27 -11.35 -6.54
N ALA A 296 -7.13 -10.72 -6.87
CA ALA A 296 -6.85 -9.35 -6.49
C ALA A 296 -7.65 -8.35 -7.33
N THR A 297 -8.32 -7.41 -6.67
CA THR A 297 -9.15 -6.39 -7.33
C THR A 297 -8.60 -4.98 -7.19
N ASP A 298 -7.76 -4.71 -6.19
CA ASP A 298 -7.20 -3.38 -5.91
C ASP A 298 -5.69 -3.47 -5.63
N MET A 299 -4.91 -2.79 -6.48
CA MET A 299 -3.46 -2.67 -6.36
C MET A 299 -3.03 -1.21 -6.12
N GLU A 300 -3.96 -0.34 -5.70
CA GLU A 300 -3.68 1.07 -5.50
C GLU A 300 -2.52 1.28 -4.51
N TYR A 301 -1.53 2.11 -4.87
CA TYR A 301 -0.32 2.41 -4.08
C TYR A 301 0.56 1.20 -3.72
N THR A 302 0.37 0.00 -4.27
CA THR A 302 1.08 -1.21 -3.81
C THR A 302 2.59 -1.05 -3.76
N PHE A 303 3.23 -0.45 -4.77
CA PHE A 303 4.69 -0.21 -4.81
C PHE A 303 5.06 1.27 -4.72
N SER A 304 4.09 2.13 -4.39
CA SER A 304 4.31 3.58 -4.37
C SER A 304 5.40 3.97 -3.37
N ASN A 305 6.29 4.88 -3.79
CA ASN A 305 7.46 5.33 -3.02
C ASN A 305 8.47 4.24 -2.64
N CYS A 306 8.54 3.13 -3.38
CA CYS A 306 9.70 2.23 -3.33
C CYS A 306 10.88 2.89 -4.07
N LYS A 307 11.48 3.91 -3.45
CA LYS A 307 12.39 4.86 -4.11
C LYS A 307 13.66 4.21 -4.65
N SER A 308 14.20 3.21 -3.94
CA SER A 308 15.46 2.52 -4.28
C SER A 308 15.26 1.29 -5.17
N LEU A 309 14.01 0.92 -5.50
CA LEU A 309 13.70 -0.25 -6.33
C LEU A 309 14.18 -0.02 -7.75
N LYS A 310 15.15 -0.83 -8.22
CA LYS A 310 15.82 -0.64 -9.52
C LYS A 310 15.12 -1.36 -10.67
N SER A 311 14.55 -2.51 -10.38
CA SER A 311 13.82 -3.33 -11.35
C SER A 311 12.70 -4.10 -10.69
N LEU A 312 11.64 -4.38 -11.46
CA LEU A 312 10.55 -5.24 -11.03
C LEU A 312 10.00 -6.01 -12.24
N ASP A 313 9.95 -7.33 -12.11
CA ASP A 313 9.35 -8.21 -13.10
C ASP A 313 7.95 -8.64 -12.65
N LEU A 314 6.95 -8.22 -13.41
CA LEU A 314 5.53 -8.53 -13.18
C LEU A 314 4.93 -9.36 -14.32
N SER A 315 5.79 -9.93 -15.19
CA SER A 315 5.34 -10.66 -16.39
C SER A 315 4.54 -11.93 -16.08
N ASN A 316 4.68 -12.48 -14.86
CA ASN A 316 3.95 -13.66 -14.42
C ASN A 316 2.62 -13.35 -13.71
N LEU A 317 2.30 -12.05 -13.48
CA LEU A 317 1.11 -11.66 -12.74
C LEU A 317 -0.13 -11.60 -13.63
N ASP A 318 -1.16 -12.38 -13.30
CA ASP A 318 -2.49 -12.21 -13.89
C ASP A 318 -3.24 -11.09 -13.17
N THR A 319 -3.34 -9.94 -13.83
CA THR A 319 -4.04 -8.76 -13.33
C THR A 319 -5.44 -8.57 -13.94
N SER A 320 -5.99 -9.61 -14.57
CA SER A 320 -7.24 -9.53 -15.33
C SER A 320 -8.47 -9.12 -14.51
N ASN A 321 -8.46 -9.35 -13.20
CA ASN A 321 -9.53 -8.95 -12.28
C ASN A 321 -9.27 -7.62 -11.55
N VAL A 322 -8.12 -6.99 -11.75
CA VAL A 322 -7.80 -5.73 -11.11
C VAL A 322 -8.62 -4.59 -11.71
N VAL A 323 -9.23 -3.79 -10.83
CA VAL A 323 -10.08 -2.65 -11.18
C VAL A 323 -9.37 -1.32 -10.91
N ASN A 324 -8.49 -1.27 -9.91
CA ASN A 324 -7.80 -0.05 -9.49
C ASN A 324 -6.28 -0.25 -9.47
N MET A 325 -5.56 0.54 -10.29
CA MET A 325 -4.09 0.59 -10.37
C MET A 325 -3.57 2.02 -10.15
N GLY A 326 -4.39 2.90 -9.58
CA GLY A 326 -3.96 4.26 -9.28
C GLY A 326 -2.71 4.29 -8.39
N TYR A 327 -1.74 5.16 -8.71
CA TYR A 327 -0.51 5.36 -7.93
C TYR A 327 0.37 4.11 -7.76
N LEU A 328 0.17 3.05 -8.57
CA LEU A 328 0.84 1.74 -8.38
C LEU A 328 2.35 1.85 -8.22
N PHE A 329 3.03 2.64 -9.06
CA PHE A 329 4.49 2.89 -9.04
C PHE A 329 4.83 4.36 -8.74
N TYR A 330 3.90 5.12 -8.15
CA TYR A 330 4.12 6.54 -7.83
C TYR A 330 5.41 6.73 -7.03
N GLY A 331 6.32 7.59 -7.50
CA GLY A 331 7.54 7.94 -6.78
C GLY A 331 8.59 6.82 -6.70
N CYS A 332 8.53 5.79 -7.55
CA CYS A 332 9.60 4.80 -7.72
C CYS A 332 10.75 5.41 -8.53
N CYS A 333 11.51 6.31 -7.91
CA CYS A 333 12.47 7.19 -8.61
C CYS A 333 13.59 6.42 -9.31
N ASP A 334 14.09 5.33 -8.73
CA ASP A 334 15.24 4.57 -9.23
C ASP A 334 14.87 3.44 -10.19
N ILE A 335 13.56 3.16 -10.38
CA ILE A 335 13.13 2.08 -11.26
C ILE A 335 13.52 2.39 -12.71
N SER A 336 14.39 1.56 -13.28
CA SER A 336 14.89 1.70 -14.65
C SER A 336 14.40 0.59 -15.58
N LEU A 337 14.02 -0.55 -15.02
CA LEU A 337 13.48 -1.71 -15.74
C LEU A 337 12.19 -2.20 -15.08
N LEU A 338 11.11 -2.15 -15.85
CA LEU A 338 9.78 -2.59 -15.42
C LEU A 338 9.18 -3.49 -16.51
N ASN A 339 9.02 -4.79 -16.20
CA ASN A 339 8.46 -5.75 -17.14
C ASN A 339 6.96 -5.95 -16.87
N LEU A 340 6.12 -5.45 -17.80
CA LEU A 340 4.65 -5.50 -17.75
C LEU A 340 4.06 -6.33 -18.91
N THR A 341 4.81 -7.26 -19.50
CA THR A 341 4.45 -7.91 -20.76
C THR A 341 3.07 -8.60 -20.73
N ASN A 342 2.69 -9.19 -19.59
CA ASN A 342 1.39 -9.86 -19.41
C ASN A 342 0.44 -9.10 -18.49
N PHE A 343 0.64 -7.79 -18.35
CA PHE A 343 -0.16 -6.96 -17.45
C PHE A 343 -1.51 -6.61 -18.10
N HIS A 344 -2.59 -7.27 -17.67
CA HIS A 344 -3.92 -7.11 -18.23
C HIS A 344 -4.68 -5.97 -17.54
N THR A 345 -5.15 -4.98 -18.32
CA THR A 345 -5.82 -3.78 -17.77
C THR A 345 -7.25 -3.58 -18.27
N GLN A 346 -7.85 -4.59 -18.92
CA GLN A 346 -9.19 -4.47 -19.51
C GLN A 346 -10.32 -4.17 -18.52
N ASN A 347 -10.09 -4.40 -17.22
CA ASN A 347 -11.05 -4.10 -16.16
C ASN A 347 -10.68 -2.85 -15.34
N VAL A 348 -9.52 -2.26 -15.60
CA VAL A 348 -9.00 -1.13 -14.81
C VAL A 348 -9.72 0.16 -15.18
N ASN A 349 -10.34 0.81 -14.19
CA ASN A 349 -10.98 2.11 -14.36
C ASN A 349 -10.14 3.28 -13.79
N LYS A 350 -9.19 3.02 -12.87
CA LYS A 350 -8.34 4.02 -12.24
C LYS A 350 -6.86 3.76 -12.57
N MET A 351 -6.25 4.69 -13.33
CA MET A 351 -4.84 4.65 -13.72
C MET A 351 -4.10 5.97 -13.39
N GLN A 352 -4.76 6.87 -12.63
CA GLN A 352 -4.14 8.16 -12.28
C GLN A 352 -2.82 7.93 -11.53
N HIS A 353 -1.82 8.75 -11.88
CA HIS A 353 -0.48 8.75 -11.27
C HIS A 353 0.27 7.41 -11.30
N MET A 354 -0.11 6.43 -12.15
CA MET A 354 0.43 5.06 -12.10
C MET A 354 1.96 5.01 -12.16
N PHE A 355 2.58 5.84 -13.01
CA PHE A 355 4.05 5.92 -13.18
C PHE A 355 4.61 7.30 -12.79
N HIS A 356 3.83 8.10 -12.06
CA HIS A 356 4.27 9.44 -11.67
C HIS A 356 5.58 9.40 -10.90
N GLY A 357 6.59 10.18 -11.34
CA GLY A 357 7.88 10.25 -10.67
C GLY A 357 8.78 9.02 -10.83
N CYS A 358 8.52 8.13 -11.80
CA CYS A 358 9.45 7.09 -12.21
C CYS A 358 10.62 7.71 -13.01
N GLU A 359 11.47 8.47 -12.30
CA GLU A 359 12.45 9.37 -12.91
C GLU A 359 13.50 8.65 -13.76
N SER A 360 13.89 7.42 -13.37
CA SER A 360 14.94 6.64 -14.01
C SER A 360 14.47 5.74 -15.15
N LEU A 361 13.16 5.65 -15.39
CA LEU A 361 12.58 4.81 -16.43
C LEU A 361 12.95 5.34 -17.81
N THR A 362 13.64 4.54 -18.62
CA THR A 362 14.13 4.93 -19.96
C THR A 362 13.23 4.43 -21.09
N SER A 363 12.54 3.32 -20.87
CA SER A 363 11.59 2.71 -21.81
C SER A 363 10.47 2.02 -21.03
N LEU A 364 9.31 1.87 -21.66
CA LEU A 364 8.15 1.21 -21.07
C LEU A 364 7.33 0.53 -22.17
N ASN A 365 7.14 -0.78 -22.05
CA ASN A 365 6.29 -1.53 -22.96
C ASN A 365 4.87 -1.63 -22.38
N LEU A 366 3.91 -1.00 -23.05
CA LEU A 366 2.50 -0.97 -22.67
C LEU A 366 1.60 -1.67 -23.70
N SER A 367 2.16 -2.53 -24.57
CA SER A 367 1.41 -3.19 -25.65
C SER A 367 0.27 -4.08 -25.17
N SER A 368 0.33 -4.57 -23.90
CA SER A 368 -0.73 -5.37 -23.26
C SER A 368 -1.85 -4.52 -22.62
N PHE A 369 -1.68 -3.20 -22.55
CA PHE A 369 -2.65 -2.32 -21.87
C PHE A 369 -3.90 -2.12 -22.71
N ASN A 370 -5.06 -2.27 -22.09
CA ASN A 370 -6.36 -1.89 -22.61
C ASN A 370 -6.97 -0.83 -21.68
N THR A 371 -7.22 0.36 -22.19
CA THR A 371 -7.63 1.51 -21.38
C THR A 371 -9.09 1.91 -21.57
N ILE A 372 -9.89 1.09 -22.27
CA ILE A 372 -11.28 1.43 -22.63
C ILE A 372 -12.18 1.74 -21.41
N LYS A 373 -11.90 1.14 -20.25
CA LYS A 373 -12.67 1.38 -19.02
C LYS A 373 -12.12 2.53 -18.16
N SER A 374 -10.93 3.05 -18.49
CA SER A 374 -10.30 4.09 -17.68
C SER A 374 -11.05 5.40 -17.79
N ASP A 375 -11.36 6.02 -16.66
CA ASP A 375 -12.02 7.34 -16.57
C ASP A 375 -11.06 8.47 -16.20
N ASN A 376 -9.87 8.15 -15.66
CA ASN A 376 -8.89 9.13 -15.18
C ASN A 376 -7.46 8.68 -15.48
N MET A 377 -6.73 9.53 -16.23
CA MET A 377 -5.30 9.37 -16.55
C MET A 377 -4.47 10.57 -16.05
N GLU A 378 -4.96 11.28 -15.02
CA GLU A 378 -4.24 12.40 -14.42
C GLU A 378 -2.82 11.98 -14.03
N SER A 379 -1.82 12.75 -14.51
CA SER A 379 -0.39 12.60 -14.16
C SER A 379 0.19 11.19 -14.36
N MET A 380 -0.41 10.36 -15.23
CA MET A 380 -0.03 8.94 -15.37
C MET A 380 1.47 8.74 -15.60
N PHE A 381 2.12 9.59 -16.41
CA PHE A 381 3.55 9.54 -16.71
C PHE A 381 4.31 10.78 -16.23
N SER A 382 3.67 11.64 -15.44
CA SER A 382 4.30 12.89 -15.00
C SER A 382 5.61 12.63 -14.25
N GLY A 383 6.67 13.36 -14.59
CA GLY A 383 7.97 13.20 -13.95
C GLY A 383 8.77 11.97 -14.38
N CYS A 384 8.39 11.27 -15.46
CA CYS A 384 9.24 10.25 -16.10
C CYS A 384 10.38 10.94 -16.87
N LYS A 385 11.36 11.47 -16.13
CA LYS A 385 12.35 12.43 -16.64
C LYS A 385 13.28 11.87 -17.73
N ARG A 386 13.54 10.54 -17.72
CA ARG A 386 14.49 9.87 -18.62
C ARG A 386 13.81 9.09 -19.75
N LEU A 387 12.49 9.02 -19.78
CA LEU A 387 11.72 8.35 -20.83
C LEU A 387 11.89 9.12 -22.16
N THR A 388 12.37 8.41 -23.20
CA THR A 388 12.71 9.03 -24.50
C THR A 388 11.63 8.84 -25.56
N TYR A 389 10.94 7.73 -25.52
CA TYR A 389 9.85 7.36 -26.42
C TYR A 389 8.73 6.65 -25.67
N LEU A 390 7.48 6.86 -26.09
CA LEU A 390 6.33 6.18 -25.56
C LEU A 390 5.33 5.85 -26.68
N ASP A 391 4.98 4.58 -26.81
CA ASP A 391 3.94 4.12 -27.73
C ASP A 391 2.62 3.90 -26.97
N LEU A 392 1.61 4.71 -27.30
CA LEU A 392 0.26 4.63 -26.76
C LEU A 392 -0.77 4.36 -27.88
N SER A 393 -0.34 3.77 -29.00
CA SER A 393 -1.22 3.49 -30.14
C SER A 393 -2.36 2.53 -29.81
N ASN A 394 -2.18 1.70 -28.76
CA ASN A 394 -3.21 0.78 -28.26
C ASN A 394 -4.13 1.40 -27.19
N PHE A 395 -3.86 2.64 -26.75
CA PHE A 395 -4.73 3.31 -25.77
C PHE A 395 -6.00 3.84 -26.43
N ASP A 396 -7.15 3.53 -25.83
CA ASP A 396 -8.43 4.17 -26.15
C ASP A 396 -8.92 4.98 -24.95
N PRO A 397 -8.64 6.29 -24.90
CA PRO A 397 -9.07 7.15 -23.83
C PRO A 397 -10.49 7.71 -24.01
N SER A 398 -11.35 7.07 -24.80
CA SER A 398 -12.67 7.59 -25.14
C SER A 398 -13.61 7.78 -23.93
N ASN A 399 -13.34 7.13 -22.81
CA ASN A 399 -14.06 7.29 -21.55
C ASN A 399 -13.35 8.22 -20.55
N VAL A 400 -12.12 8.63 -20.84
CA VAL A 400 -11.32 9.47 -19.94
C VAL A 400 -11.86 10.90 -19.90
N ASN A 401 -12.08 11.41 -18.68
CA ASN A 401 -12.51 12.79 -18.47
C ASN A 401 -11.40 13.72 -17.99
N ASN A 402 -10.30 13.20 -17.44
CA ASN A 402 -9.19 13.97 -16.88
C ASN A 402 -7.82 13.46 -17.37
N MET A 403 -7.09 14.34 -18.08
CA MET A 403 -5.72 14.11 -18.57
C MET A 403 -4.74 15.18 -18.06
N LYS A 404 -5.10 15.85 -16.97
CA LYS A 404 -4.25 16.88 -16.37
C LYS A 404 -2.87 16.31 -16.09
N SER A 405 -1.83 17.06 -16.54
CA SER A 405 -0.41 16.75 -16.28
C SER A 405 0.04 15.34 -16.73
N MET A 406 -0.65 14.69 -17.67
CA MET A 406 -0.39 13.27 -18.02
C MET A 406 1.07 13.00 -18.37
N PHE A 407 1.75 13.92 -19.07
CA PHE A 407 3.16 13.85 -19.48
C PHE A 407 4.00 14.99 -18.90
N CYS A 408 3.51 15.68 -17.88
CA CYS A 408 4.21 16.83 -17.29
C CYS A 408 5.63 16.42 -16.83
N ASP A 409 6.64 17.26 -17.13
CA ASP A 409 8.05 17.02 -16.80
C ASP A 409 8.66 15.71 -17.34
N CYS A 410 8.14 15.15 -18.43
CA CYS A 410 8.83 14.13 -19.22
C CYS A 410 9.97 14.76 -20.01
N LYS A 411 11.02 15.19 -19.32
CA LYS A 411 12.05 16.10 -19.85
C LYS A 411 12.82 15.57 -21.05
N SER A 412 13.05 14.25 -21.11
CA SER A 412 13.79 13.60 -22.21
C SER A 412 12.90 13.03 -23.32
N LEU A 413 11.58 13.17 -23.23
CA LEU A 413 10.64 12.63 -24.21
C LEU A 413 10.84 13.33 -25.57
N ILE A 414 11.30 12.58 -26.56
CA ILE A 414 11.59 13.08 -27.91
C ILE A 414 10.36 12.94 -28.80
N SER A 415 9.67 11.80 -28.69
CA SER A 415 8.47 11.51 -29.47
C SER A 415 7.50 10.61 -28.73
N ILE A 416 6.23 10.68 -29.09
CA ILE A 416 5.13 9.90 -28.52
C ILE A 416 4.14 9.53 -29.63
N ASN A 417 3.71 8.27 -29.64
CA ASN A 417 2.69 7.79 -30.57
C ASN A 417 1.29 7.89 -29.94
N LEU A 418 0.47 8.81 -30.44
CA LEU A 418 -0.91 9.06 -30.00
C LEU A 418 -1.93 8.79 -31.13
N SER A 419 -1.62 7.90 -32.08
CA SER A 419 -2.38 7.71 -33.31
C SER A 419 -3.85 7.33 -33.10
N ASN A 420 -4.21 6.70 -31.96
CA ASN A 420 -5.58 6.30 -31.63
C ASN A 420 -6.19 7.10 -30.46
N PHE A 421 -5.60 8.25 -30.10
CA PHE A 421 -5.94 8.98 -28.87
C PHE A 421 -7.21 9.82 -29.02
N ASN A 422 -8.38 9.22 -28.80
CA ASN A 422 -9.68 9.89 -28.88
C ASN A 422 -10.04 10.58 -27.55
N THR A 423 -10.00 11.93 -27.55
CA THR A 423 -10.19 12.74 -26.33
C THR A 423 -11.59 13.34 -26.18
N LYS A 424 -12.62 12.79 -26.85
CA LYS A 424 -13.98 13.37 -26.95
C LYS A 424 -14.67 13.67 -25.61
N ASN A 425 -14.26 13.02 -24.52
CA ASN A 425 -14.86 13.20 -23.18
C ASN A 425 -13.95 13.96 -22.21
N VAL A 426 -12.76 14.36 -22.64
CA VAL A 426 -11.78 15.02 -21.76
C VAL A 426 -12.23 16.43 -21.40
N ASN A 427 -12.25 16.74 -20.09
CA ASN A 427 -12.61 18.06 -19.56
C ASN A 427 -11.39 18.94 -19.28
N SER A 428 -10.22 18.34 -19.00
CA SER A 428 -9.01 19.05 -18.63
C SER A 428 -7.77 18.43 -19.26
N MET A 429 -6.98 19.29 -19.92
CA MET A 429 -5.64 19.02 -20.44
C MET A 429 -4.61 19.99 -19.81
N TYR A 430 -4.91 20.51 -18.62
CA TYR A 430 -4.02 21.40 -17.87
C TYR A 430 -2.64 20.76 -17.70
N ASN A 431 -1.56 21.46 -18.07
CA ASN A 431 -0.17 21.00 -17.99
C ASN A 431 0.15 19.69 -18.74
N MET A 432 -0.68 19.21 -19.68
CA MET A 432 -0.56 17.84 -20.21
C MET A 432 0.85 17.51 -20.72
N PHE A 433 1.54 18.41 -21.42
CA PHE A 433 2.90 18.28 -21.94
C PHE A 433 3.87 19.29 -21.34
N LYS A 434 3.50 19.97 -20.24
CA LYS A 434 4.36 20.97 -19.61
C LYS A 434 5.72 20.38 -19.27
N GLY A 435 6.81 21.10 -19.63
CA GLY A 435 8.18 20.67 -19.30
C GLY A 435 8.69 19.47 -20.12
N CYS A 436 8.02 19.07 -21.20
CA CYS A 436 8.55 18.11 -22.17
C CYS A 436 9.64 18.78 -23.02
N LYS A 437 10.79 19.03 -22.41
CA LYS A 437 11.84 19.89 -22.97
C LYS A 437 12.43 19.40 -24.28
N SER A 438 12.53 18.07 -24.47
CA SER A 438 13.15 17.43 -25.64
C SER A 438 12.14 17.09 -26.75
N LEU A 439 10.85 17.36 -26.57
CA LEU A 439 9.81 17.01 -27.53
C LEU A 439 9.98 17.82 -28.82
N LEU A 440 10.20 17.13 -29.95
CA LEU A 440 10.50 17.77 -31.25
C LEU A 440 9.23 18.04 -32.05
N SER A 441 8.30 17.10 -32.03
CA SER A 441 7.04 17.18 -32.79
C SER A 441 5.95 16.39 -32.07
N LEU A 442 4.69 16.73 -32.38
CA LEU A 442 3.55 16.06 -31.76
C LEU A 442 2.39 16.03 -32.75
N ASP A 443 1.84 14.83 -33.02
CA ASP A 443 0.64 14.67 -33.80
C ASP A 443 -0.60 14.60 -32.88
N LEU A 444 -1.43 15.63 -32.95
CA LEU A 444 -2.69 15.77 -32.22
C LEU A 444 -3.91 15.74 -33.15
N SER A 445 -3.76 15.22 -34.36
CA SER A 445 -4.84 15.17 -35.36
C SER A 445 -6.10 14.40 -34.91
N LYS A 446 -5.95 13.50 -33.95
CA LYS A 446 -7.05 12.69 -33.36
C LYS A 446 -7.68 13.31 -32.11
N PHE A 447 -7.13 14.41 -31.61
CA PHE A 447 -7.68 15.06 -30.42
C PHE A 447 -8.99 15.80 -30.73
N ASN A 448 -9.99 15.53 -29.92
CA ASN A 448 -11.23 16.32 -29.84
C ASN A 448 -11.20 17.15 -28.55
N VAL A 449 -11.36 18.46 -28.66
CA VAL A 449 -11.26 19.41 -27.54
C VAL A 449 -12.57 20.14 -27.21
N GLU A 450 -13.69 19.71 -27.80
CA GLU A 450 -14.98 20.38 -27.64
C GLU A 450 -15.46 20.49 -26.19
N LYS A 451 -15.10 19.51 -25.33
CA LYS A 451 -15.47 19.51 -23.91
C LYS A 451 -14.38 20.05 -22.99
N VAL A 452 -13.21 20.42 -23.54
CA VAL A 452 -12.05 20.83 -22.73
C VAL A 452 -12.25 22.23 -22.17
N LYS A 453 -12.27 22.37 -20.85
CA LYS A 453 -12.40 23.65 -20.15
C LYS A 453 -11.06 24.31 -19.84
N SER A 454 -9.97 23.55 -19.75
CA SER A 454 -8.64 24.08 -19.45
C SER A 454 -7.54 23.37 -20.22
N MET A 455 -6.77 24.19 -20.95
CA MET A 455 -5.50 23.86 -21.61
C MET A 455 -4.38 24.79 -21.11
N LYS A 456 -4.59 25.41 -19.93
CA LYS A 456 -3.59 26.27 -19.31
C LYS A 456 -2.26 25.52 -19.20
N GLU A 457 -1.16 26.17 -19.65
CA GLU A 457 0.20 25.65 -19.60
C GLU A 457 0.41 24.30 -20.36
N MET A 458 -0.50 23.91 -21.29
CA MET A 458 -0.48 22.57 -21.91
C MET A 458 0.86 22.22 -22.56
N PHE A 459 1.54 23.18 -23.19
CA PHE A 459 2.86 23.00 -23.83
C PHE A 459 3.93 23.90 -23.21
N SER A 460 3.68 24.50 -22.05
CA SER A 460 4.65 25.39 -21.39
C SER A 460 5.99 24.67 -21.20
N SER A 461 7.11 25.34 -21.52
CA SER A 461 8.46 24.80 -21.45
C SER A 461 8.72 23.55 -22.32
N CYS A 462 8.01 23.42 -23.46
CA CYS A 462 8.39 22.52 -24.55
C CYS A 462 9.50 23.18 -25.38
N GLU A 463 10.71 23.21 -24.79
CA GLU A 463 11.81 24.07 -25.27
C GLU A 463 12.29 23.71 -26.69
N SER A 464 12.21 22.42 -27.09
CA SER A 464 12.67 21.92 -28.40
C SER A 464 11.57 21.75 -29.44
N LEU A 465 10.31 22.07 -29.13
CA LEU A 465 9.19 21.90 -30.04
C LEU A 465 9.31 22.89 -31.22
N LEU A 466 9.44 22.35 -32.45
CA LEU A 466 9.70 23.15 -33.65
C LEU A 466 8.41 23.65 -34.33
N SER A 467 7.40 22.77 -34.37
CA SER A 467 6.13 23.09 -35.01
C SER A 467 4.97 22.35 -34.37
N LEU A 468 3.78 22.96 -34.41
CA LEU A 468 2.56 22.32 -33.90
C LEU A 468 1.37 22.70 -34.77
N ASN A 469 0.57 21.70 -35.14
CA ASN A 469 -0.67 21.89 -35.88
C ASN A 469 -1.88 21.60 -34.99
N LEU A 470 -2.64 22.65 -34.65
CA LEU A 470 -3.87 22.61 -33.85
C LEU A 470 -5.07 23.13 -34.68
N SER A 471 -5.01 23.03 -36.00
CA SER A 471 -6.09 23.52 -36.89
C SER A 471 -7.40 22.74 -36.71
N ASN A 472 -7.33 21.52 -36.17
CA ASN A 472 -8.50 20.68 -35.81
C ASN A 472 -9.10 21.01 -34.44
N PHE A 473 -8.47 21.90 -33.66
CA PHE A 473 -8.96 22.23 -32.32
C PHE A 473 -10.13 23.23 -32.42
N ASN A 474 -11.32 22.77 -32.09
CA ASN A 474 -12.53 23.59 -32.00
C ASN A 474 -12.66 24.10 -30.56
N PHE A 475 -12.03 25.25 -30.32
CA PHE A 475 -12.02 25.81 -28.96
C PHE A 475 -13.39 26.38 -28.58
N GLN A 476 -13.81 26.19 -27.36
CA GLN A 476 -15.01 26.82 -26.81
C GLN A 476 -14.64 28.17 -26.15
N ASN A 477 -15.58 29.12 -26.13
CA ASN A 477 -15.36 30.47 -25.60
C ASN A 477 -14.86 30.52 -24.15
N GLU A 478 -15.21 29.48 -23.34
CA GLU A 478 -14.85 29.39 -21.92
C GLU A 478 -13.52 28.67 -21.68
N THR A 479 -12.84 28.18 -22.73
CA THR A 479 -11.59 27.43 -22.57
C THR A 479 -10.47 28.33 -22.06
N GLN A 480 -9.76 27.87 -21.02
CA GLN A 480 -8.62 28.58 -20.42
C GLN A 480 -7.31 28.23 -21.13
N PHE A 481 -6.54 29.25 -21.59
CA PHE A 481 -5.31 29.05 -22.35
C PHE A 481 -4.07 29.72 -21.74
N GLY A 482 -4.15 30.30 -20.55
CA GLY A 482 -3.04 31.03 -19.95
C GLY A 482 -1.73 30.27 -20.01
N TYR A 483 -0.64 30.90 -20.47
CA TYR A 483 0.71 30.33 -20.59
C TYR A 483 0.82 29.07 -21.46
N MET A 484 -0.14 28.80 -22.36
CA MET A 484 -0.22 27.52 -23.10
C MET A 484 1.09 27.15 -23.82
N PHE A 485 1.80 28.12 -24.39
CA PHE A 485 3.07 27.96 -25.12
C PHE A 485 4.22 28.72 -24.46
N SER A 486 4.09 29.16 -23.21
CA SER A 486 5.18 29.91 -22.58
C SER A 486 6.48 29.08 -22.56
N ASP A 487 7.61 29.78 -22.81
CA ASP A 487 8.95 29.17 -22.82
C ASP A 487 9.16 28.10 -23.92
N CYS A 488 8.38 28.10 -24.99
CA CYS A 488 8.62 27.30 -26.20
C CYS A 488 9.65 28.02 -27.10
N TYR A 489 10.92 28.03 -26.69
CA TYR A 489 11.97 28.82 -27.31
C TYR A 489 12.22 28.49 -28.77
N SER A 490 12.05 27.22 -29.19
CA SER A 490 12.34 26.74 -30.55
C SER A 490 11.11 26.73 -31.47
N LEU A 491 9.93 27.14 -31.00
CA LEU A 491 8.70 27.06 -31.79
C LEU A 491 8.75 28.06 -32.95
N LEU A 492 8.82 27.54 -34.18
CA LEU A 492 8.89 28.32 -35.42
C LEU A 492 7.52 28.52 -36.06
N SER A 493 6.69 27.46 -36.09
CA SER A 493 5.43 27.44 -36.81
C SER A 493 4.30 26.89 -35.93
N LEU A 494 3.18 27.61 -35.89
CA LEU A 494 1.97 27.19 -35.14
C LEU A 494 0.73 27.43 -36.01
N LYS A 495 -0.07 26.36 -36.23
CA LYS A 495 -1.37 26.49 -36.91
C LYS A 495 -2.48 26.40 -35.87
N LEU A 496 -3.33 27.43 -35.80
CA LEU A 496 -4.47 27.54 -34.92
C LEU A 496 -5.77 27.79 -35.70
N ASN A 497 -6.89 27.21 -35.21
CA ASN A 497 -8.23 27.60 -35.65
C ASN A 497 -8.82 28.57 -34.62
N LEU A 498 -8.86 29.87 -34.95
CA LEU A 498 -9.32 30.93 -34.05
C LEU A 498 -10.72 31.47 -34.41
N ASN A 499 -11.50 30.72 -35.21
CA ASN A 499 -12.82 31.17 -35.69
C ASN A 499 -13.83 31.57 -34.60
N SER A 500 -13.56 31.25 -33.34
CA SER A 500 -14.49 31.48 -32.21
C SER A 500 -13.90 32.20 -31.01
N ILE A 501 -12.62 32.66 -31.05
CA ILE A 501 -11.96 33.14 -29.82
C ILE A 501 -11.23 34.46 -30.06
N SER A 502 -11.49 35.44 -29.18
CA SER A 502 -10.72 36.69 -29.16
C SER A 502 -9.31 36.47 -28.60
N ILE A 503 -8.29 36.94 -29.36
CA ILE A 503 -6.86 36.88 -28.95
C ILE A 503 -6.62 37.58 -27.59
N THR A 504 -7.50 38.48 -27.19
CA THR A 504 -7.40 39.20 -25.90
C THR A 504 -7.53 38.29 -24.67
N ASN A 505 -8.03 37.03 -24.81
CA ASN A 505 -8.21 36.05 -23.73
C ASN A 505 -6.97 35.18 -23.47
N PHE A 506 -5.80 35.52 -24.06
CA PHE A 506 -4.59 34.71 -23.98
C PHE A 506 -3.45 35.37 -23.16
N PRO A 507 -3.60 35.62 -21.84
CA PRO A 507 -2.55 36.25 -21.06
C PRO A 507 -1.30 35.37 -21.06
N ASN A 508 -0.17 35.96 -21.48
CA ASN A 508 1.15 35.29 -21.49
C ASN A 508 1.21 33.97 -22.28
N THR A 509 0.27 33.69 -23.18
CA THR A 509 0.20 32.41 -23.92
C THR A 509 1.47 32.15 -24.71
N PHE A 510 2.09 33.17 -25.30
CA PHE A 510 3.33 33.09 -26.07
C PHE A 510 4.53 33.73 -25.37
N LYS A 511 4.52 33.82 -24.06
CA LYS A 511 5.63 34.39 -23.32
C LYS A 511 6.92 33.61 -23.64
N ASN A 512 8.00 34.33 -24.00
CA ASN A 512 9.31 33.77 -24.35
C ASN A 512 9.34 32.80 -25.57
N CYS A 513 8.34 32.85 -26.46
CA CYS A 513 8.39 32.16 -27.77
C CYS A 513 9.23 32.96 -28.76
N ASN A 514 10.53 33.07 -28.53
CA ASN A 514 11.40 34.02 -29.24
C ASN A 514 11.61 33.68 -30.72
N SER A 515 11.41 32.43 -31.13
CA SER A 515 11.58 31.96 -32.52
C SER A 515 10.27 32.02 -33.33
N LEU A 516 9.12 32.25 -32.68
CA LEU A 516 7.82 32.25 -33.37
C LEU A 516 7.64 33.50 -34.21
N ILE A 517 7.52 33.31 -35.53
CA ILE A 517 7.21 34.39 -36.48
C ILE A 517 5.69 34.54 -36.51
N ILE A 518 5.16 35.67 -36.03
CA ILE A 518 3.71 35.94 -35.92
C ILE A 518 2.98 35.83 -37.28
N SER A 519 3.67 36.09 -38.38
CA SER A 519 3.14 35.93 -39.74
C SER A 519 2.88 34.48 -40.15
N GLU A 520 3.39 33.51 -39.39
CA GLU A 520 3.18 32.06 -39.59
C GLU A 520 2.13 31.45 -38.64
N VAL A 521 1.52 32.24 -37.78
CA VAL A 521 0.31 31.85 -37.05
C VAL A 521 -0.87 31.96 -38.01
N PHE A 522 -1.16 30.89 -38.73
CA PHE A 522 -2.27 30.86 -39.67
C PHE A 522 -3.61 30.88 -38.93
N ILE A 523 -4.27 32.02 -39.03
CA ILE A 523 -5.67 32.22 -38.62
C ILE A 523 -6.53 31.88 -39.85
N LYS A 524 -7.26 30.78 -39.82
CA LYS A 524 -8.35 30.51 -40.76
C LYS A 524 -9.65 30.96 -40.19
#